data_71a89bb9badf1177cfb78802b583d9a8
#
_entry.id   71a89bb9badf1177cfb78802b583d9a8
#
_cell.length_a   1.000
_cell.length_b   1.000
_cell.length_c   1.000
_cell.angle_alpha   90.00
_cell.angle_beta   90.00
_cell.angle_gamma   90.00
#
_symmetry.space_group_name_H-M   'P 1'
#
loop_
_entity.id
_entity.type
_entity.pdbx_description
1 polymer ?
#
loop_
_entity_poly.entity_id
_entity_poly.type
_entity_poly.pdbx_seq_one_letter_code
_entity_poly.pdbx_strand_id
1 'polypeptide(L)'
;MLKKRLNYLLFFCMVAFLNAHAIDNKGITFQQISSERFTIIDANRPLPLLVDKSDNIAVNIAAENLSKDFERVCGKSAKILEKPDGSKSLIIIGSQKSSYISQLAKAKKLDISSLKGKNEMYIMTMVKNPFDGVD
;
A
#
# COMPACT_ATOMS: atom_id res chain seq x y z
N MET A 1 -40.80 44.78 -4.77
CA MET A 1 -40.82 43.32 -4.94
C MET A 1 -39.46 42.74 -5.36
N LEU A 2 -38.71 43.42 -6.22
CA LEU A 2 -37.41 42.91 -6.73
C LEU A 2 -36.33 42.69 -5.64
N LYS A 3 -36.17 43.62 -4.69
CA LYS A 3 -35.20 43.52 -3.63
C LYS A 3 -35.41 42.31 -2.69
N LYS A 4 -36.67 41.95 -2.41
CA LYS A 4 -36.96 40.74 -1.58
C LYS A 4 -36.59 39.45 -2.31
N ARG A 5 -36.82 39.35 -3.62
CA ARG A 5 -36.45 38.18 -4.44
C ARG A 5 -34.95 38.02 -4.56
N LEU A 6 -34.20 39.13 -4.66
CA LEU A 6 -32.75 39.13 -4.71
C LEU A 6 -32.12 38.62 -3.39
N ASN A 7 -32.68 39.00 -2.24
CA ASN A 7 -32.21 38.53 -0.96
C ASN A 7 -32.44 37.03 -0.73
N TYR A 8 -33.56 36.47 -1.22
CA TYR A 8 -33.82 35.04 -1.18
C TYR A 8 -32.87 34.25 -2.07
N LEU A 9 -32.55 34.79 -3.26
CA LEU A 9 -31.61 34.16 -4.17
C LEU A 9 -30.19 34.12 -3.57
N LEU A 10 -29.74 35.23 -2.94
CA LEU A 10 -28.46 35.32 -2.24
C LEU A 10 -28.39 34.37 -1.04
N PHE A 11 -29.47 34.26 -0.26
CA PHE A 11 -29.55 33.34 0.87
C PHE A 11 -29.53 31.88 0.40
N PHE A 12 -30.23 31.55 -0.70
CA PHE A 12 -30.22 30.20 -1.27
C PHE A 12 -28.84 29.81 -1.81
N CYS A 13 -28.12 30.70 -2.48
CA CYS A 13 -26.75 30.47 -2.91
C CYS A 13 -25.80 30.27 -1.70
N MET A 14 -25.97 31.00 -0.63
CA MET A 14 -25.14 30.89 0.58
C MET A 14 -25.34 29.53 1.29
N VAL A 15 -26.57 29.00 1.30
CA VAL A 15 -26.86 27.68 1.89
C VAL A 15 -26.35 26.54 1.02
N ALA A 16 -26.30 26.70 -0.30
CA ALA A 16 -25.79 25.67 -1.22
C ALA A 16 -24.28 25.42 -1.09
N PHE A 17 -23.51 26.41 -0.61
CA PHE A 17 -22.05 26.27 -0.39
C PHE A 17 -21.70 25.56 0.94
N LEU A 18 -22.65 25.37 1.85
CA LEU A 18 -22.41 24.75 3.16
C LEU A 18 -22.33 23.20 3.10
N ASN A 19 -22.60 22.59 1.95
CA ASN A 19 -22.53 21.15 1.79
C ASN A 19 -21.29 20.67 0.97
N ALA A 20 -20.25 21.49 0.84
CA ALA A 20 -18.96 21.00 0.38
C ALA A 20 -18.37 20.11 1.48
N HIS A 21 -18.77 18.86 1.52
CA HIS A 21 -18.09 17.84 2.30
C HIS A 21 -16.71 17.67 1.66
N ALA A 22 -15.69 18.21 2.31
CA ALA A 22 -14.34 17.83 1.99
C ALA A 22 -14.27 16.31 2.06
N ILE A 23 -13.70 15.68 1.04
CA ILE A 23 -13.41 14.25 1.04
C ILE A 23 -12.61 13.99 2.31
N ASP A 24 -13.22 13.24 3.25
CA ASP A 24 -12.57 12.88 4.49
C ASP A 24 -11.37 11.97 4.15
N ASN A 25 -10.18 12.52 4.21
CA ASN A 25 -8.91 11.82 3.99
C ASN A 25 -8.60 10.83 5.14
N LYS A 26 -9.58 10.07 5.61
CA LYS A 26 -9.40 9.06 6.68
C LYS A 26 -8.34 7.99 6.37
N GLY A 27 -7.84 7.94 5.14
CA GLY A 27 -6.82 6.97 4.74
C GLY A 27 -5.37 7.44 4.83
N ILE A 28 -5.09 8.75 4.95
CA ILE A 28 -3.71 9.27 4.99
C ILE A 28 -3.48 9.91 6.34
N THR A 29 -2.77 9.23 7.22
CA THR A 29 -2.39 9.78 8.52
C THR A 29 -0.92 10.16 8.52
N PHE A 30 -0.62 11.44 8.74
CA PHE A 30 0.73 11.93 9.03
C PHE A 30 0.95 11.87 10.55
N GLN A 31 1.23 10.67 11.08
CA GLN A 31 1.51 10.49 12.50
C GLN A 31 2.96 10.15 12.71
N GLN A 32 3.51 10.53 13.87
CA GLN A 32 4.86 10.15 14.26
C GLN A 32 5.05 8.62 14.26
N ILE A 33 6.27 8.18 13.93
CA ILE A 33 6.67 6.77 13.97
C ILE A 33 6.45 6.26 15.39
N SER A 34 5.72 5.17 15.53
CA SER A 34 5.52 4.46 16.79
C SER A 34 6.03 3.03 16.66
N SER A 35 6.33 2.35 17.78
CA SER A 35 6.78 0.97 17.82
C SER A 35 5.80 -0.05 17.20
N GLU A 36 4.53 0.37 17.02
CA GLU A 36 3.48 -0.47 16.43
C GLU A 36 3.36 -0.32 14.92
N ARG A 37 4.25 0.46 14.29
CA ARG A 37 4.17 0.76 12.85
C ARG A 37 5.34 0.17 12.11
N PHE A 38 5.03 -0.37 10.95
CA PHE A 38 6.04 -0.85 10.03
C PHE A 38 6.49 0.31 9.11
N THR A 39 7.78 0.65 9.19
CA THR A 39 8.36 1.72 8.39
C THR A 39 8.78 1.19 7.04
N ILE A 40 8.20 1.68 5.95
CA ILE A 40 8.53 1.27 4.58
C ILE A 40 9.57 2.18 3.90
N ILE A 41 9.74 3.41 4.41
CA ILE A 41 10.77 4.36 3.97
C ILE A 41 11.46 4.91 5.21
N ASP A 42 12.77 4.71 5.35
CA ASP A 42 13.58 5.27 6.42
C ASP A 42 14.71 6.11 5.84
N ALA A 43 14.84 7.36 6.30
CA ALA A 43 15.85 8.30 5.81
C ALA A 43 15.97 8.34 4.28
N ASN A 44 14.83 8.45 3.58
CA ASN A 44 14.71 8.41 2.12
C ASN A 44 15.22 7.09 1.48
N ARG A 45 15.27 6.02 2.25
CA ARG A 45 15.61 4.69 1.76
C ARG A 45 14.39 3.78 1.85
N PRO A 46 13.79 3.42 0.72
CA PRO A 46 12.69 2.46 0.70
C PRO A 46 13.19 1.05 1.04
N LEU A 47 12.33 0.24 1.64
CA LEU A 47 12.60 -1.17 1.84
C LEU A 47 12.74 -1.88 0.49
N PRO A 48 13.58 -2.90 0.40
CA PRO A 48 13.67 -3.72 -0.79
C PRO A 48 12.37 -4.49 -1.03
N LEU A 49 12.08 -4.73 -2.31
CA LEU A 49 10.94 -5.51 -2.77
C LEU A 49 11.42 -6.91 -3.13
N LEU A 50 10.92 -7.94 -2.45
CA LEU A 50 11.18 -9.33 -2.80
C LEU A 50 10.07 -9.85 -3.71
N VAL A 51 10.42 -10.30 -4.90
CA VAL A 51 9.48 -10.75 -5.94
C VAL A 51 9.97 -12.06 -6.52
N ASP A 52 9.07 -13.00 -6.71
CA ASP A 52 9.37 -14.22 -7.45
C ASP A 52 9.34 -13.92 -8.95
N LYS A 53 10.50 -14.01 -9.61
CA LYS A 53 10.61 -13.75 -11.05
C LYS A 53 9.76 -14.71 -11.90
N SER A 54 9.48 -15.90 -11.39
CA SER A 54 8.64 -16.90 -12.07
C SER A 54 7.14 -16.68 -11.85
N ASP A 55 6.75 -15.71 -11.03
CA ASP A 55 5.35 -15.34 -10.82
C ASP A 55 4.76 -14.67 -12.08
N ASN A 56 3.47 -14.39 -12.04
CA ASN A 56 2.76 -13.71 -13.12
C ASN A 56 3.48 -12.41 -13.53
N ILE A 57 3.62 -12.19 -14.84
CA ILE A 57 4.26 -10.98 -15.40
C ILE A 57 3.64 -9.69 -14.84
N ALA A 58 2.33 -9.67 -14.58
CA ALA A 58 1.66 -8.51 -14.00
C ALA A 58 2.18 -8.18 -12.59
N VAL A 59 2.56 -9.17 -11.79
CA VAL A 59 3.14 -8.98 -10.46
C VAL A 59 4.52 -8.34 -10.58
N ASN A 60 5.34 -8.81 -11.51
CA ASN A 60 6.66 -8.24 -11.76
C ASN A 60 6.57 -6.77 -12.24
N ILE A 61 5.65 -6.47 -13.16
CA ILE A 61 5.39 -5.10 -13.62
C ILE A 61 4.91 -4.22 -12.45
N ALA A 62 4.02 -4.72 -11.61
CA ALA A 62 3.53 -3.97 -10.44
C ALA A 62 4.66 -3.64 -9.45
N ALA A 63 5.59 -4.58 -9.22
CA ALA A 63 6.76 -4.36 -8.38
C ALA A 63 7.72 -3.31 -8.98
N GLU A 64 7.95 -3.33 -10.29
CA GLU A 64 8.75 -2.31 -10.97
C GLU A 64 8.10 -0.93 -10.87
N ASN A 65 6.79 -0.83 -11.05
CA ASN A 65 6.06 0.42 -10.91
C ASN A 65 6.13 0.94 -9.48
N LEU A 66 5.92 0.08 -8.48
CA LEU A 66 6.06 0.46 -7.07
C LEU A 66 7.48 0.97 -6.76
N SER A 67 8.52 0.33 -7.31
CA SER A 67 9.89 0.80 -7.15
C SER A 67 10.09 2.22 -7.69
N LYS A 68 9.51 2.53 -8.87
CA LYS A 68 9.52 3.87 -9.46
C LYS A 68 8.69 4.87 -8.65
N ASP A 69 7.60 4.42 -8.05
CA ASP A 69 6.78 5.28 -7.19
C ASP A 69 7.53 5.67 -5.92
N PHE A 70 8.32 4.77 -5.33
CA PHE A 70 9.25 5.14 -4.26
C PHE A 70 10.25 6.21 -4.71
N GLU A 71 10.80 6.09 -5.91
CA GLU A 71 11.71 7.10 -6.45
C GLU A 71 11.04 8.48 -6.57
N ARG A 72 9.80 8.52 -7.03
CA ARG A 72 9.02 9.78 -7.13
C ARG A 72 8.73 10.40 -5.76
N VAL A 73 8.54 9.59 -4.72
CA VAL A 73 8.16 10.05 -3.38
C VAL A 73 9.37 10.43 -2.54
N CYS A 74 10.44 9.63 -2.54
CA CYS A 74 11.59 9.81 -1.66
C CYS A 74 12.93 10.02 -2.39
N GLY A 75 12.91 10.11 -3.72
CA GLY A 75 14.11 10.35 -4.54
C GLY A 75 14.99 9.12 -4.74
N LYS A 76 14.55 7.94 -4.29
CA LYS A 76 15.28 6.68 -4.46
C LYS A 76 14.33 5.54 -4.80
N SER A 77 14.65 4.77 -5.82
CA SER A 77 13.92 3.55 -6.16
C SER A 77 14.17 2.43 -5.13
N ALA A 78 13.17 1.60 -4.89
CA ALA A 78 13.34 0.40 -4.10
C ALA A 78 14.14 -0.65 -4.88
N LYS A 79 15.07 -1.32 -4.20
CA LYS A 79 15.79 -2.44 -4.79
C LYS A 79 14.83 -3.62 -4.99
N ILE A 80 14.75 -4.17 -6.21
CA ILE A 80 14.00 -5.39 -6.48
C ILE A 80 14.93 -6.59 -6.28
N LEU A 81 14.49 -7.52 -5.45
CA LEU A 81 15.23 -8.73 -5.07
C LEU A 81 14.53 -9.95 -5.65
N GLU A 82 15.30 -10.86 -6.22
CA GLU A 82 14.85 -12.20 -6.59
C GLU A 82 15.05 -13.22 -5.44
N LYS A 83 15.90 -12.89 -4.46
CA LYS A 83 16.17 -13.68 -3.24
C LYS A 83 16.42 -12.75 -2.07
N PRO A 84 16.12 -13.18 -0.83
CA PRO A 84 16.51 -12.44 0.36
C PRO A 84 18.01 -12.13 0.34
N ASP A 85 18.38 -10.88 0.67
CA ASP A 85 19.77 -10.38 0.59
C ASP A 85 20.36 -10.06 1.97
N GLY A 86 19.73 -10.55 3.05
CA GLY A 86 20.12 -10.25 4.43
C GLY A 86 19.52 -8.96 4.98
N SER A 87 18.65 -8.30 4.23
CA SER A 87 17.88 -7.16 4.74
C SER A 87 16.97 -7.61 5.88
N LYS A 88 17.01 -6.90 7.03
CA LYS A 88 16.18 -7.23 8.20
C LYS A 88 14.70 -7.09 7.93
N SER A 89 14.31 -6.15 7.07
CA SER A 89 12.92 -5.91 6.69
C SER A 89 12.81 -5.74 5.19
N LEU A 90 11.75 -6.26 4.59
CA LEU A 90 11.48 -6.18 3.16
C LEU A 90 9.99 -6.23 2.87
N ILE A 91 9.60 -5.87 1.66
CA ILE A 91 8.24 -5.98 1.17
C ILE A 91 8.17 -7.19 0.23
N ILE A 92 7.33 -8.16 0.54
CA ILE A 92 7.11 -9.34 -0.30
C ILE A 92 5.89 -9.09 -1.19
N ILE A 93 6.06 -9.21 -2.49
CA ILE A 93 4.98 -9.04 -3.47
C ILE A 93 4.85 -10.33 -4.25
N GLY A 94 3.64 -10.88 -4.30
CA GLY A 94 3.42 -12.11 -5.04
C GLY A 94 1.94 -12.48 -5.19
N SER A 95 1.65 -13.25 -6.23
CA SER A 95 0.37 -13.93 -6.37
C SER A 95 0.34 -15.23 -5.54
N GLN A 96 -0.80 -15.93 -5.55
CA GLN A 96 -0.90 -17.27 -4.94
C GLN A 96 0.04 -18.31 -5.61
N LYS A 97 0.60 -17.99 -6.80
CA LYS A 97 1.56 -18.86 -7.52
C LYS A 97 3.00 -18.59 -7.12
N SER A 98 3.29 -17.47 -6.44
CA SER A 98 4.63 -17.13 -5.97
C SER A 98 5.17 -18.23 -5.05
N SER A 99 6.42 -18.62 -5.26
CA SER A 99 7.12 -19.56 -4.39
C SER A 99 7.24 -19.03 -2.96
N TYR A 100 7.46 -17.72 -2.78
CA TYR A 100 7.54 -17.06 -1.47
C TYR A 100 6.21 -17.09 -0.74
N ILE A 101 5.11 -16.72 -1.42
CA ILE A 101 3.77 -16.76 -0.83
C ILE A 101 3.39 -18.19 -0.46
N SER A 102 3.66 -19.16 -1.34
CA SER A 102 3.42 -20.59 -1.08
C SER A 102 4.24 -21.09 0.12
N GLN A 103 5.50 -20.68 0.26
CA GLN A 103 6.35 -21.07 1.39
C GLN A 103 5.81 -20.49 2.71
N LEU A 104 5.42 -19.23 2.75
CA LEU A 104 4.83 -18.60 3.94
C LEU A 104 3.50 -19.26 4.33
N ALA A 105 2.66 -19.56 3.36
CA ALA A 105 1.39 -20.24 3.60
C ALA A 105 1.59 -21.67 4.14
N LYS A 106 2.50 -22.45 3.57
CA LYS A 106 2.86 -23.80 4.05
C LYS A 106 3.43 -23.77 5.46
N ALA A 107 4.23 -22.75 5.78
CA ALA A 107 4.79 -22.54 7.11
C ALA A 107 3.76 -21.97 8.12
N LYS A 108 2.50 -21.77 7.71
CA LYS A 108 1.43 -21.15 8.52
C LYS A 108 1.76 -19.74 9.03
N LYS A 109 2.68 -19.05 8.36
CA LYS A 109 3.04 -17.66 8.66
C LYS A 109 2.13 -16.67 7.94
N LEU A 110 1.44 -17.10 6.87
CA LEU A 110 0.51 -16.30 6.09
C LEU A 110 -0.75 -17.13 5.81
N ASP A 111 -1.92 -16.60 6.16
CA ASP A 111 -3.20 -17.19 5.78
C ASP A 111 -3.71 -16.55 4.47
N ILE A 112 -3.80 -17.36 3.43
CA ILE A 112 -4.32 -16.98 2.12
C ILE A 112 -5.69 -17.62 1.81
N SER A 113 -6.32 -18.22 2.79
CA SER A 113 -7.58 -18.99 2.59
C SER A 113 -8.71 -18.12 2.05
N SER A 114 -8.74 -16.85 2.45
CA SER A 114 -9.75 -15.87 2.00
C SER A 114 -9.67 -15.55 0.51
N LEU A 115 -8.52 -15.80 -0.14
CA LEU A 115 -8.33 -15.56 -1.58
C LEU A 115 -8.82 -16.71 -2.45
N LYS A 116 -9.10 -17.89 -1.84
CA LYS A 116 -9.48 -19.08 -2.60
C LYS A 116 -10.80 -18.85 -3.36
N GLY A 117 -10.76 -19.04 -4.68
CA GLY A 117 -11.91 -18.86 -5.57
C GLY A 117 -12.41 -17.44 -5.70
N LYS A 118 -11.64 -16.45 -5.29
CA LYS A 118 -11.94 -15.03 -5.43
C LYS A 118 -11.09 -14.41 -6.53
N ASN A 119 -11.70 -13.53 -7.31
CA ASN A 119 -11.03 -12.67 -8.27
C ASN A 119 -10.87 -11.26 -7.67
N GLU A 120 -9.82 -10.56 -8.07
CA GLU A 120 -9.58 -9.15 -7.68
C GLU A 120 -9.49 -8.88 -6.18
N MET A 121 -9.10 -9.91 -5.39
CA MET A 121 -8.83 -9.78 -3.96
C MET A 121 -7.33 -9.75 -3.68
N TYR A 122 -6.96 -8.99 -2.66
CA TYR A 122 -5.60 -8.96 -2.15
C TYR A 122 -5.58 -9.02 -0.62
N ILE A 123 -4.46 -9.42 -0.07
CA ILE A 123 -4.15 -9.37 1.36
C ILE A 123 -2.93 -8.48 1.53
N MET A 124 -2.99 -7.55 2.48
CA MET A 124 -1.84 -6.79 2.95
C MET A 124 -1.71 -7.03 4.44
N THR A 125 -0.59 -7.58 4.86
CA THR A 125 -0.35 -7.92 6.27
C THR A 125 1.14 -7.90 6.59
N MET A 126 1.47 -7.75 7.86
CA MET A 126 2.83 -7.93 8.36
C MET A 126 3.05 -9.38 8.76
N VAL A 127 4.18 -9.91 8.37
CA VAL A 127 4.62 -11.27 8.72
C VAL A 127 5.94 -11.15 9.48
N LYS A 128 5.97 -11.62 10.72
CA LYS A 128 7.20 -11.66 11.53
C LYS A 128 8.04 -12.86 11.13
N ASN A 129 9.35 -12.65 11.03
CA ASN A 129 10.31 -13.68 10.68
C ASN A 129 9.88 -14.49 9.43
N PRO A 130 9.60 -13.83 8.30
CA PRO A 130 9.11 -14.52 7.11
C PRO A 130 10.11 -15.58 6.63
N PHE A 131 11.40 -15.24 6.62
CA PHE A 131 12.51 -16.08 6.22
C PHE A 131 13.67 -15.93 7.21
N ASP A 132 14.65 -16.82 7.18
CA ASP A 132 15.86 -16.73 8.01
C ASP A 132 16.58 -15.40 7.75
N GLY A 133 16.85 -14.67 8.84
CA GLY A 133 17.52 -13.37 8.80
C GLY A 133 16.66 -12.17 8.40
N VAL A 134 15.36 -12.35 8.23
CA VAL A 134 14.38 -11.28 8.01
C VAL A 134 13.42 -11.22 9.21
N ASP A 135 13.31 -10.05 9.83
CA ASP A 135 12.47 -9.79 11.03
C ASP A 135 11.00 -9.50 10.68
#